data_92f7b03fbf4df6b12e03071612a9092f
#
_entry.id   92f7b03fbf4df6b12e03071612a9092f
#
_cell.length_a   1.000
_cell.length_b   1.000
_cell.length_c   1.000
_cell.angle_alpha   90.00
_cell.angle_beta   90.00
_cell.angle_gamma   90.00
#
_symmetry.space_group_name_H-M   'P 1'
#
loop_
_entity.id
_entity.type
_entity.pdbx_description
1 polymer ?
#
loop_
_entity_poly.entity_id
_entity_poly.type
_entity_poly.pdbx_seq_one_letter_code
_entity_poly.pdbx_strand_id
1 'polypeptide(L)'
;MAKIYEGTLGLIGNTPLVEVKNIEKDLGLEARLLVKLEYLNPAGSVKDRIAKGIIEDAEAKGILKEGATIIEPTSGNTGIGIASIAAAKGYRAILTMPETMSVERRNILKAYGAEIVLTEGSKGMKGAIAKAEELAKEIDNSFIAGQFVNPANPAAHKATTGPEIWNDTDGEVDVFIAGVGTGGTLTGTGEYLKEQKPDIKIVALEPETSPVLSKGESGAHKIQGIGAGFVPDVLNTEIYDEVITADNEVGFETARYLAKKEGILVGISSGAALWGGIQLAKREENKGKTIVVLLPDSGDRYYSTPIFTD
;
A
#
# COMPACT_ATOMS: atom_id res chain seq x y z
N MET A 1 24.60 19.61 -7.41
CA MET A 1 24.63 18.78 -8.64
C MET A 1 23.24 18.74 -9.23
N ALA A 2 23.12 18.84 -10.56
CA ALA A 2 21.83 18.68 -11.22
C ALA A 2 21.27 17.27 -10.96
N LYS A 3 19.99 17.17 -10.57
CA LYS A 3 19.34 15.88 -10.26
C LYS A 3 18.38 15.55 -11.39
N ILE A 4 18.89 14.93 -12.43
CA ILE A 4 18.10 14.48 -13.60
C ILE A 4 17.95 12.96 -13.50
N TYR A 5 16.71 12.48 -13.54
CA TYR A 5 16.41 11.05 -13.49
C TYR A 5 16.25 10.48 -14.89
N GLU A 6 16.78 9.30 -15.13
CA GLU A 6 16.59 8.54 -16.37
C GLU A 6 15.29 7.71 -16.25
N GLY A 7 14.18 8.34 -16.65
CA GLY A 7 12.86 7.69 -16.60
C GLY A 7 12.20 7.65 -15.22
N THR A 8 10.98 7.12 -15.20
CA THR A 8 10.10 7.14 -14.02
C THR A 8 10.54 6.19 -12.90
N LEU A 9 11.25 5.09 -13.24
CA LEU A 9 11.68 4.09 -12.26
C LEU A 9 12.61 4.65 -11.18
N GLY A 10 13.43 5.65 -11.54
CA GLY A 10 14.31 6.34 -10.60
C GLY A 10 13.60 7.26 -9.61
N LEU A 11 12.33 7.55 -9.83
CA LEU A 11 11.51 8.40 -8.96
C LEU A 11 10.76 7.60 -7.89
N ILE A 12 10.71 6.27 -8.01
CA ILE A 12 9.98 5.41 -7.05
C ILE A 12 10.77 5.31 -5.76
N GLY A 13 10.08 5.56 -4.64
CA GLY A 13 10.68 5.63 -3.32
C GLY A 13 11.17 7.02 -2.95
N ASN A 14 11.97 7.11 -1.90
CA ASN A 14 12.42 8.37 -1.29
C ASN A 14 11.28 9.35 -1.04
N THR A 15 10.13 8.81 -0.62
CA THR A 15 8.96 9.61 -0.26
C THR A 15 9.21 10.33 1.06
N PRO A 16 8.70 11.56 1.24
CA PRO A 16 8.98 12.32 2.46
C PRO A 16 8.23 11.78 3.68
N LEU A 17 8.83 12.03 4.85
CA LEU A 17 8.14 12.08 6.14
C LEU A 17 7.70 13.51 6.41
N VAL A 18 6.47 13.66 6.91
CA VAL A 18 5.91 14.97 7.32
C VAL A 18 5.41 14.86 8.75
N GLU A 19 5.81 15.82 9.60
CA GLU A 19 5.30 15.96 10.95
C GLU A 19 3.97 16.72 10.93
N VAL A 20 2.92 16.14 11.49
CA VAL A 20 1.55 16.69 11.45
C VAL A 20 1.29 17.60 12.65
N LYS A 21 2.03 18.71 12.71
CA LYS A 21 2.08 19.64 13.86
C LYS A 21 0.74 20.29 14.20
N ASN A 22 -0.09 20.56 13.21
CA ASN A 22 -1.40 21.16 13.47
C ASN A 22 -2.33 20.14 14.14
N ILE A 23 -2.24 18.86 13.76
CA ILE A 23 -2.99 17.76 14.38
C ILE A 23 -2.47 17.52 15.80
N GLU A 24 -1.15 17.46 16.01
CA GLU A 24 -0.54 17.31 17.33
C GLU A 24 -1.02 18.39 18.28
N LYS A 25 -0.99 19.65 17.83
CA LYS A 25 -1.45 20.81 18.61
C LYS A 25 -2.96 20.76 18.87
N ASP A 26 -3.77 20.46 17.85
CA ASP A 26 -5.24 20.44 17.94
C ASP A 26 -5.74 19.39 18.93
N LEU A 27 -5.04 18.26 19.00
CA LEU A 27 -5.38 17.12 19.86
C LEU A 27 -4.57 17.04 21.16
N GLY A 28 -3.64 17.99 21.37
CA GLY A 28 -2.77 18.01 22.56
C GLY A 28 -1.89 16.77 22.69
N LEU A 29 -1.38 16.24 21.56
CA LEU A 29 -0.53 15.06 21.56
C LEU A 29 0.86 15.40 22.10
N GLU A 30 1.38 14.53 22.95
CA GLU A 30 2.75 14.66 23.48
C GLU A 30 3.74 13.73 22.74
N ALA A 31 3.25 12.86 21.87
CA ALA A 31 4.05 12.06 20.92
C ALA A 31 4.27 12.86 19.64
N ARG A 32 5.41 12.64 18.99
CA ARG A 32 5.71 13.15 17.65
C ARG A 32 5.07 12.25 16.60
N LEU A 33 4.18 12.79 15.77
CA LEU A 33 3.42 12.04 14.78
C LEU A 33 3.89 12.38 13.37
N LEU A 34 4.53 11.41 12.72
CA LEU A 34 5.06 11.53 11.37
C LEU A 34 4.22 10.70 10.38
N VAL A 35 4.00 11.22 9.19
CA VAL A 35 3.32 10.52 8.10
C VAL A 35 4.22 10.33 6.90
N LYS A 36 4.34 9.09 6.40
CA LYS A 36 5.09 8.72 5.20
C LYS A 36 4.17 8.84 3.98
N LEU A 37 4.43 9.80 3.09
CA LEU A 37 3.53 10.17 2.00
C LEU A 37 3.80 9.35 0.73
N GLU A 38 3.26 8.13 0.66
CA GLU A 38 3.48 7.21 -0.45
C GLU A 38 2.76 7.60 -1.77
N TYR A 39 1.81 8.53 -1.72
CA TYR A 39 1.20 9.04 -2.94
C TYR A 39 2.14 9.89 -3.80
N LEU A 40 3.31 10.26 -3.30
CA LEU A 40 4.34 10.97 -4.06
C LEU A 40 5.20 10.04 -4.92
N ASN A 41 4.98 8.74 -4.90
CA ASN A 41 5.47 7.86 -5.94
C ASN A 41 4.83 8.22 -7.30
N PRO A 42 5.52 7.98 -8.45
CA PRO A 42 5.08 8.44 -9.77
C PRO A 42 3.69 7.97 -10.20
N ALA A 43 3.32 6.74 -9.92
CA ALA A 43 1.98 6.21 -10.17
C ALA A 43 1.02 6.43 -8.98
N GLY A 44 1.45 7.19 -7.96
CA GLY A 44 0.63 7.75 -6.90
C GLY A 44 0.30 6.81 -5.74
N SER A 45 1.08 5.77 -5.48
CA SER A 45 0.87 4.93 -4.31
C SER A 45 2.09 4.13 -3.87
N VAL A 46 2.01 3.57 -2.67
CA VAL A 46 2.97 2.60 -2.11
C VAL A 46 3.20 1.39 -3.01
N LYS A 47 2.24 1.06 -3.87
CA LYS A 47 2.30 -0.12 -4.75
C LYS A 47 3.28 0.02 -5.91
N ASP A 48 3.73 1.22 -6.21
CA ASP A 48 4.80 1.47 -7.18
C ASP A 48 6.09 0.74 -6.75
N ARG A 49 6.38 0.72 -5.44
CA ARG A 49 7.53 0.02 -4.88
C ARG A 49 7.50 -1.48 -5.13
N ILE A 50 6.37 -2.11 -4.81
CA ILE A 50 6.25 -3.57 -4.98
C ILE A 50 6.15 -3.96 -6.46
N ALA A 51 5.50 -3.15 -7.29
CA ALA A 51 5.46 -3.40 -8.73
C ALA A 51 6.88 -3.37 -9.33
N LYS A 52 7.69 -2.37 -8.95
CA LYS A 52 9.10 -2.30 -9.33
C LYS A 52 9.88 -3.51 -8.80
N GLY A 53 9.77 -3.81 -7.51
CA GLY A 53 10.51 -4.90 -6.87
C GLY A 53 10.20 -6.27 -7.47
N ILE A 54 8.92 -6.57 -7.71
CA ILE A 54 8.48 -7.83 -8.30
C ILE A 54 8.99 -7.98 -9.75
N ILE A 55 8.89 -6.93 -10.55
CA ILE A 55 9.32 -6.95 -11.94
C ILE A 55 10.84 -7.08 -12.04
N GLU A 56 11.59 -6.28 -11.29
CA GLU A 56 13.05 -6.34 -11.29
C GLU A 56 13.60 -7.67 -10.73
N ASP A 57 12.97 -8.24 -9.70
CA ASP A 57 13.31 -9.56 -9.19
C ASP A 57 13.07 -10.67 -10.23
N ALA A 58 11.94 -10.60 -10.95
CA ALA A 58 11.62 -11.57 -12.01
C ALA A 58 12.59 -11.45 -13.21
N GLU A 59 13.01 -10.24 -13.57
CA GLU A 59 14.06 -10.00 -14.58
C GLU A 59 15.42 -10.58 -14.13
N ALA A 60 15.82 -10.29 -12.90
CA ALA A 60 17.09 -10.76 -12.35
C ALA A 60 17.16 -12.30 -12.29
N LYS A 61 16.04 -12.97 -12.04
CA LYS A 61 15.89 -14.43 -12.05
C LYS A 61 15.73 -15.04 -13.44
N GLY A 62 15.64 -14.22 -14.49
CA GLY A 62 15.39 -14.67 -15.86
C GLY A 62 14.00 -15.26 -16.10
N ILE A 63 13.06 -15.01 -15.18
CA ILE A 63 11.65 -15.40 -15.29
C ILE A 63 10.95 -14.47 -16.27
N LEU A 64 11.12 -13.16 -16.10
CA LEU A 64 10.58 -12.14 -16.98
C LEU A 64 11.60 -11.79 -18.07
N LYS A 65 11.28 -12.14 -19.32
CA LYS A 65 12.15 -11.95 -20.48
C LYS A 65 11.63 -10.82 -21.36
N GLU A 66 12.44 -10.35 -22.28
CA GLU A 66 12.03 -9.38 -23.29
C GLU A 66 10.75 -9.84 -24.03
N GLY A 67 9.79 -8.93 -24.21
CA GLY A 67 8.51 -9.22 -24.83
C GLY A 67 7.54 -10.02 -23.96
N ALA A 68 7.86 -10.26 -22.70
CA ALA A 68 6.97 -10.97 -21.78
C ALA A 68 5.68 -10.17 -21.48
N THR A 69 4.63 -10.92 -21.11
CA THR A 69 3.36 -10.38 -20.65
C THR A 69 3.26 -10.52 -19.14
N ILE A 70 3.06 -9.38 -18.45
CA ILE A 70 2.81 -9.36 -17.00
C ILE A 70 1.31 -9.44 -16.77
N ILE A 71 0.88 -10.38 -15.94
CA ILE A 71 -0.53 -10.60 -15.62
C ILE A 71 -0.72 -10.40 -14.12
N GLU A 72 -1.78 -9.69 -13.71
CA GLU A 72 -2.14 -9.58 -12.29
C GLU A 72 -3.66 -9.47 -12.11
N PRO A 73 -4.25 -10.28 -11.22
CA PRO A 73 -5.65 -10.15 -10.85
C PRO A 73 -5.81 -9.02 -9.82
N THR A 74 -6.08 -7.81 -10.30
CA THR A 74 -6.23 -6.64 -9.43
C THR A 74 -6.96 -5.49 -10.13
N SER A 75 -7.72 -4.75 -9.36
CA SER A 75 -8.34 -3.48 -9.77
C SER A 75 -7.79 -2.29 -9.00
N GLY A 76 -6.82 -2.52 -8.11
CA GLY A 76 -6.31 -1.53 -7.19
C GLY A 76 -4.98 -0.89 -7.62
N ASN A 77 -4.34 -0.29 -6.64
CA ASN A 77 -3.07 0.43 -6.82
C ASN A 77 -1.94 -0.45 -7.37
N THR A 78 -1.96 -1.75 -7.07
CA THR A 78 -0.96 -2.69 -7.63
C THR A 78 -1.04 -2.77 -9.15
N GLY A 79 -2.26 -2.83 -9.70
CA GLY A 79 -2.46 -2.81 -11.16
C GLY A 79 -1.94 -1.53 -11.78
N ILE A 80 -2.16 -0.39 -11.12
CA ILE A 80 -1.68 0.93 -11.60
C ILE A 80 -0.14 0.96 -11.58
N GLY A 81 0.49 0.49 -10.50
CA GLY A 81 1.95 0.40 -10.41
C GLY A 81 2.53 -0.53 -11.48
N ILE A 82 1.96 -1.73 -11.66
CA ILE A 82 2.39 -2.68 -12.70
C ILE A 82 2.23 -2.06 -14.09
N ALA A 83 1.09 -1.45 -14.39
CA ALA A 83 0.85 -0.83 -15.69
C ALA A 83 1.85 0.30 -16.00
N SER A 84 2.13 1.15 -15.00
CA SER A 84 3.12 2.23 -15.13
C SER A 84 4.52 1.69 -15.42
N ILE A 85 4.97 0.67 -14.71
CA ILE A 85 6.31 0.10 -14.86
C ILE A 85 6.40 -0.71 -16.16
N ALA A 86 5.37 -1.47 -16.50
CA ALA A 86 5.30 -2.19 -17.77
C ALA A 86 5.42 -1.23 -18.95
N ALA A 87 4.70 -0.11 -18.93
CA ALA A 87 4.83 0.94 -19.94
C ALA A 87 6.26 1.50 -20.03
N ALA A 88 6.89 1.79 -18.87
CA ALA A 88 8.24 2.33 -18.82
C ALA A 88 9.32 1.34 -19.30
N LYS A 89 9.10 0.02 -19.12
CA LYS A 89 10.05 -1.04 -19.52
C LYS A 89 9.71 -1.71 -20.85
N GLY A 90 8.57 -1.36 -21.48
CA GLY A 90 8.15 -1.96 -22.75
C GLY A 90 7.52 -3.35 -22.63
N TYR A 91 7.01 -3.72 -21.47
CA TYR A 91 6.25 -4.96 -21.28
C TYR A 91 4.77 -4.79 -21.61
N ARG A 92 4.16 -5.85 -22.07
CA ARG A 92 2.70 -5.98 -22.14
C ARG A 92 2.15 -6.24 -20.73
N ALA A 93 1.08 -5.56 -20.34
CA ALA A 93 0.42 -5.78 -19.06
C ALA A 93 -1.05 -6.14 -19.28
N ILE A 94 -1.51 -7.23 -18.65
CA ILE A 94 -2.91 -7.67 -18.64
C ILE A 94 -3.41 -7.69 -17.20
N LEU A 95 -4.47 -6.94 -16.92
CA LEU A 95 -5.06 -6.87 -15.59
C LEU A 95 -6.47 -7.47 -15.63
N THR A 96 -6.70 -8.49 -14.81
CA THR A 96 -8.00 -9.13 -14.70
C THR A 96 -8.76 -8.59 -13.50
N MET A 97 -10.03 -8.26 -13.66
CA MET A 97 -10.85 -7.70 -12.60
C MET A 97 -12.33 -7.91 -12.84
N PRO A 98 -13.16 -7.94 -11.77
CA PRO A 98 -14.62 -7.97 -11.92
C PRO A 98 -15.14 -6.73 -12.65
N GLU A 99 -16.18 -6.91 -13.46
CA GLU A 99 -16.85 -5.81 -14.19
C GLU A 99 -17.48 -4.75 -13.30
N THR A 100 -17.66 -5.05 -12.01
CA THR A 100 -18.18 -4.14 -11.01
C THR A 100 -17.18 -3.06 -10.55
N MET A 101 -15.93 -3.18 -10.98
CA MET A 101 -14.87 -2.21 -10.62
C MET A 101 -15.09 -0.85 -11.28
N SER A 102 -14.69 0.22 -10.59
CA SER A 102 -14.95 1.60 -11.01
C SER A 102 -14.37 1.93 -12.39
N VAL A 103 -15.09 2.74 -13.14
CA VAL A 103 -14.69 3.19 -14.48
C VAL A 103 -13.41 4.04 -14.41
N GLU A 104 -13.27 4.86 -13.37
CA GLU A 104 -12.10 5.71 -13.16
C GLU A 104 -10.81 4.89 -13.08
N ARG A 105 -10.81 3.80 -12.31
CA ARG A 105 -9.65 2.89 -12.20
C ARG A 105 -9.32 2.24 -13.53
N ARG A 106 -10.35 1.78 -14.26
CA ARG A 106 -10.15 1.21 -15.62
C ARG A 106 -9.55 2.24 -16.58
N ASN A 107 -9.96 3.50 -16.51
CA ASN A 107 -9.44 4.56 -17.35
C ASN A 107 -7.96 4.87 -17.05
N ILE A 108 -7.56 4.88 -15.78
CA ILE A 108 -6.14 5.05 -15.39
C ILE A 108 -5.30 3.91 -15.99
N LEU A 109 -5.73 2.66 -15.85
CA LEU A 109 -5.01 1.50 -16.37
C LEU A 109 -4.86 1.55 -17.89
N LYS A 110 -5.93 1.91 -18.61
CA LYS A 110 -5.91 2.11 -20.07
C LYS A 110 -4.98 3.23 -20.49
N ALA A 111 -4.90 4.31 -19.72
CA ALA A 111 -4.00 5.44 -20.01
C ALA A 111 -2.52 5.02 -19.96
N TYR A 112 -2.16 4.05 -19.13
CA TYR A 112 -0.83 3.41 -19.14
C TYR A 112 -0.65 2.34 -20.22
N GLY A 113 -1.68 2.08 -21.04
CA GLY A 113 -1.61 1.07 -22.11
C GLY A 113 -1.85 -0.37 -21.65
N ALA A 114 -2.30 -0.59 -20.41
CA ALA A 114 -2.63 -1.93 -19.94
C ALA A 114 -3.92 -2.46 -20.56
N GLU A 115 -3.92 -3.75 -20.89
CA GLU A 115 -5.11 -4.48 -21.31
C GLU A 115 -5.93 -4.88 -20.08
N ILE A 116 -7.25 -4.70 -20.17
CA ILE A 116 -8.17 -5.04 -19.08
C ILE A 116 -9.06 -6.19 -19.53
N VAL A 117 -9.04 -7.27 -18.77
CA VAL A 117 -9.93 -8.41 -18.95
C VAL A 117 -10.95 -8.41 -17.83
N LEU A 118 -12.20 -8.10 -18.19
CA LEU A 118 -13.31 -8.08 -17.23
C LEU A 118 -13.85 -9.49 -17.02
N THR A 119 -14.11 -9.81 -15.76
CA THR A 119 -14.75 -11.06 -15.36
C THR A 119 -16.14 -10.82 -14.81
N GLU A 120 -16.97 -11.85 -14.77
CA GLU A 120 -18.32 -11.78 -14.23
C GLU A 120 -18.34 -11.27 -12.80
N GLY A 121 -19.12 -10.21 -12.55
CA GLY A 121 -19.16 -9.51 -11.25
C GLY A 121 -19.54 -10.41 -10.08
N SER A 122 -20.45 -11.37 -10.30
CA SER A 122 -20.88 -12.36 -9.30
C SER A 122 -19.77 -13.26 -8.76
N LYS A 123 -18.69 -13.46 -9.54
CA LYS A 123 -17.53 -14.27 -9.15
C LYS A 123 -16.47 -13.48 -8.36
N GLY A 124 -16.62 -12.16 -8.29
CA GLY A 124 -15.70 -11.28 -7.56
C GLY A 124 -14.23 -11.50 -7.91
N MET A 125 -13.34 -11.29 -6.94
CA MET A 125 -11.89 -11.50 -7.15
C MET A 125 -11.50 -12.95 -7.46
N LYS A 126 -12.25 -13.94 -7.01
CA LYS A 126 -11.99 -15.35 -7.35
C LYS A 126 -12.09 -15.58 -8.87
N GLY A 127 -13.07 -14.95 -9.52
CA GLY A 127 -13.19 -14.99 -10.98
C GLY A 127 -12.02 -14.31 -11.69
N ALA A 128 -11.55 -13.20 -11.19
CA ALA A 128 -10.39 -12.50 -11.73
C ALA A 128 -9.11 -13.31 -11.60
N ILE A 129 -8.88 -13.98 -10.46
CA ILE A 129 -7.73 -14.85 -10.22
C ILE A 129 -7.76 -16.03 -11.21
N ALA A 130 -8.89 -16.74 -11.31
CA ALA A 130 -9.02 -17.87 -12.23
C ALA A 130 -8.75 -17.45 -13.68
N LYS A 131 -9.20 -16.26 -14.09
CA LYS A 131 -8.94 -15.74 -15.44
C LYS A 131 -7.48 -15.35 -15.67
N ALA A 132 -6.80 -14.84 -14.65
CA ALA A 132 -5.36 -14.58 -14.72
C ALA A 132 -4.56 -15.87 -14.91
N GLU A 133 -4.92 -16.93 -14.18
CA GLU A 133 -4.30 -18.27 -14.31
C GLU A 133 -4.57 -18.93 -15.67
N GLU A 134 -5.78 -18.76 -16.21
CA GLU A 134 -6.14 -19.23 -17.56
C GLU A 134 -5.27 -18.52 -18.61
N LEU A 135 -5.21 -17.19 -18.57
CA LEU A 135 -4.40 -16.40 -19.49
C LEU A 135 -2.91 -16.74 -19.41
N ALA A 136 -2.39 -17.00 -18.22
CA ALA A 136 -1.00 -17.38 -18.02
C ALA A 136 -0.66 -18.75 -18.64
N LYS A 137 -1.64 -19.64 -18.82
CA LYS A 137 -1.47 -20.91 -19.52
C LYS A 137 -1.59 -20.78 -21.05
N GLU A 138 -2.37 -19.79 -21.51
CA GLU A 138 -2.61 -19.55 -22.94
C GLU A 138 -1.55 -18.65 -23.58
N ILE A 139 -0.92 -17.78 -22.82
CA ILE A 139 0.05 -16.81 -23.30
C ILE A 139 1.46 -17.29 -22.97
N ASP A 140 2.17 -17.72 -24.00
CA ASP A 140 3.59 -18.03 -23.87
C ASP A 140 4.37 -16.80 -23.38
N ASN A 141 5.44 -17.02 -22.61
CA ASN A 141 6.25 -15.96 -22.03
C ASN A 141 5.42 -14.97 -21.20
N SER A 142 4.56 -15.50 -20.32
CA SER A 142 3.78 -14.71 -19.36
C SER A 142 4.25 -14.93 -17.92
N PHE A 143 3.96 -13.95 -17.07
CA PHE A 143 4.33 -13.93 -15.66
C PHE A 143 3.19 -13.35 -14.83
N ILE A 144 2.74 -14.09 -13.81
CA ILE A 144 1.80 -13.56 -12.81
C ILE A 144 2.61 -12.91 -11.70
N ALA A 145 2.39 -11.61 -11.45
CA ALA A 145 3.14 -10.86 -10.44
C ALA A 145 2.89 -11.37 -9.01
N GLY A 146 1.64 -11.71 -8.69
CA GLY A 146 1.28 -12.44 -7.47
C GLY A 146 1.51 -11.68 -6.17
N GLN A 147 0.96 -10.48 -6.05
CA GLN A 147 1.23 -9.58 -4.92
C GLN A 147 1.03 -10.17 -3.52
N PHE A 148 0.18 -11.18 -3.36
CA PHE A 148 -0.12 -11.80 -2.06
C PHE A 148 0.81 -12.95 -1.68
N VAL A 149 1.56 -13.49 -2.65
CA VAL A 149 2.40 -14.69 -2.48
C VAL A 149 3.85 -14.46 -2.87
N ASN A 150 4.16 -13.39 -3.59
CA ASN A 150 5.50 -13.12 -4.11
C ASN A 150 6.40 -12.47 -3.05
N PRO A 151 7.50 -13.12 -2.64
CA PRO A 151 8.39 -12.60 -1.60
C PRO A 151 9.14 -11.31 -2.00
N ALA A 152 9.18 -10.97 -3.28
CA ALA A 152 9.73 -9.68 -3.74
C ALA A 152 8.91 -8.48 -3.23
N ASN A 153 7.64 -8.69 -2.85
CA ASN A 153 6.81 -7.65 -2.25
C ASN A 153 7.38 -7.16 -0.90
N PRO A 154 7.47 -7.96 0.18
CA PRO A 154 8.09 -7.49 1.41
C PRO A 154 9.59 -7.14 1.23
N ALA A 155 10.32 -7.83 0.35
CA ALA A 155 11.71 -7.51 0.06
C ALA A 155 11.90 -6.09 -0.47
N ALA A 156 11.00 -5.59 -1.32
CA ALA A 156 11.02 -4.22 -1.80
C ALA A 156 10.90 -3.19 -0.66
N HIS A 157 10.05 -3.45 0.32
CA HIS A 157 9.89 -2.58 1.49
C HIS A 157 11.07 -2.66 2.46
N LYS A 158 11.63 -3.85 2.65
CA LYS A 158 12.84 -4.06 3.45
C LYS A 158 14.04 -3.33 2.87
N ALA A 159 14.14 -3.29 1.54
CA ALA A 159 15.24 -2.63 0.83
C ALA A 159 15.05 -1.10 0.67
N THR A 160 13.83 -0.58 0.81
CA THR A 160 13.56 0.84 0.52
C THR A 160 12.81 1.56 1.64
N THR A 161 11.58 1.19 1.94
CA THR A 161 10.72 1.90 2.91
C THR A 161 11.28 1.89 4.32
N GLY A 162 11.79 0.74 4.77
CA GLY A 162 12.42 0.61 6.08
C GLY A 162 13.66 1.51 6.22
N PRO A 163 14.66 1.40 5.34
CA PRO A 163 15.82 2.28 5.33
C PRO A 163 15.49 3.78 5.24
N GLU A 164 14.50 4.16 4.41
CA GLU A 164 14.07 5.55 4.30
C GLU A 164 13.53 6.07 5.63
N ILE A 165 12.62 5.33 6.28
CA ILE A 165 12.06 5.74 7.58
C ILE A 165 13.17 5.85 8.63
N TRP A 166 14.06 4.88 8.71
CA TRP A 166 15.17 4.88 9.66
C TRP A 166 16.10 6.08 9.46
N ASN A 167 16.52 6.34 8.23
CA ASN A 167 17.44 7.44 7.92
C ASN A 167 16.76 8.81 8.08
N ASP A 168 15.51 8.97 7.65
CA ASP A 168 14.77 10.23 7.73
C ASP A 168 14.41 10.63 9.18
N THR A 169 14.46 9.66 10.11
CA THR A 169 14.26 9.90 11.55
C THR A 169 15.54 9.90 12.36
N ASP A 170 16.72 9.78 11.71
CA ASP A 170 18.02 9.55 12.40
C ASP A 170 17.97 8.38 13.40
N GLY A 171 17.13 7.36 13.11
CA GLY A 171 16.89 6.21 13.97
C GLY A 171 15.97 6.46 15.17
N GLU A 172 15.35 7.64 15.27
CA GLU A 172 14.47 8.00 16.38
C GLU A 172 13.01 7.57 16.19
N VAL A 173 12.76 6.49 15.46
CA VAL A 173 11.43 5.89 15.34
C VAL A 173 11.19 4.88 16.46
N ASP A 174 10.06 5.02 17.18
CA ASP A 174 9.68 4.14 18.29
C ASP A 174 8.50 3.23 17.93
N VAL A 175 7.59 3.71 17.09
CA VAL A 175 6.40 2.98 16.66
C VAL A 175 6.22 3.16 15.15
N PHE A 176 6.00 2.07 14.43
CA PHE A 176 5.59 2.08 13.03
C PHE A 176 4.22 1.43 12.89
N ILE A 177 3.30 2.11 12.22
CA ILE A 177 1.96 1.59 11.93
C ILE A 177 1.64 1.65 10.44
N ALA A 178 1.06 0.57 9.91
CA ALA A 178 0.56 0.50 8.56
C ALA A 178 -0.70 -0.37 8.45
N GLY A 179 -1.60 0.00 7.53
CA GLY A 179 -2.75 -0.84 7.17
C GLY A 179 -2.32 -2.08 6.40
N VAL A 180 -2.94 -3.23 6.71
CA VAL A 180 -2.59 -4.52 6.12
C VAL A 180 -3.52 -4.85 4.95
N GLY A 181 -2.98 -4.72 3.72
CA GLY A 181 -3.59 -5.25 2.50
C GLY A 181 -2.92 -6.58 2.12
N THR A 182 -1.78 -6.52 1.42
CA THR A 182 -0.95 -7.71 1.16
C THR A 182 -0.04 -8.07 2.33
N GLY A 183 0.17 -7.15 3.25
CA GLY A 183 1.10 -7.34 4.38
C GLY A 183 2.56 -7.04 4.06
N GLY A 184 2.92 -6.87 2.79
CA GLY A 184 4.33 -6.66 2.40
C GLY A 184 4.94 -5.40 2.99
N THR A 185 4.19 -4.30 3.05
CA THR A 185 4.65 -3.05 3.68
C THR A 185 5.00 -3.25 5.15
N LEU A 186 4.08 -3.85 5.91
CA LEU A 186 4.29 -4.08 7.34
C LEU A 186 5.45 -5.04 7.59
N THR A 187 5.49 -6.15 6.84
CA THR A 187 6.55 -7.17 6.94
C THR A 187 7.91 -6.59 6.62
N GLY A 188 8.10 -6.08 5.41
CA GLY A 188 9.43 -5.65 4.97
C GLY A 188 9.96 -4.45 5.75
N THR A 189 9.10 -3.45 6.00
CA THR A 189 9.49 -2.28 6.82
C THR A 189 9.76 -2.70 8.26
N GLY A 190 8.87 -3.51 8.85
CA GLY A 190 9.00 -3.97 10.23
C GLY A 190 10.24 -4.81 10.46
N GLU A 191 10.56 -5.74 9.55
CA GLU A 191 11.79 -6.53 9.62
C GLU A 191 13.04 -5.65 9.62
N TYR A 192 13.13 -4.71 8.69
CA TYR A 192 14.26 -3.79 8.65
C TYR A 192 14.38 -2.96 9.94
N LEU A 193 13.27 -2.37 10.39
CA LEU A 193 13.27 -1.53 11.59
C LEU A 193 13.64 -2.32 12.85
N LYS A 194 13.12 -3.54 13.02
CA LYS A 194 13.49 -4.42 14.16
C LYS A 194 14.94 -4.92 14.08
N GLU A 195 15.51 -5.06 12.90
CA GLU A 195 16.96 -5.34 12.75
C GLU A 195 17.81 -4.17 13.25
N GLN A 196 17.35 -2.92 13.07
CA GLN A 196 18.06 -1.73 13.57
C GLN A 196 17.81 -1.47 15.07
N LYS A 197 16.57 -1.63 15.52
CA LYS A 197 16.10 -1.36 16.88
C LYS A 197 15.12 -2.46 17.30
N PRO A 198 15.58 -3.53 17.99
CA PRO A 198 14.75 -4.69 18.32
C PRO A 198 13.49 -4.41 19.15
N ASP A 199 13.47 -3.33 19.91
CA ASP A 199 12.37 -2.90 20.76
C ASP A 199 11.38 -1.95 20.10
N ILE A 200 11.56 -1.66 18.80
CA ILE A 200 10.60 -0.87 18.05
C ILE A 200 9.24 -1.59 17.99
N LYS A 201 8.17 -0.83 18.22
CA LYS A 201 6.82 -1.37 18.15
C LYS A 201 6.27 -1.32 16.73
N ILE A 202 5.90 -2.46 16.18
CA ILE A 202 5.25 -2.60 14.88
C ILE A 202 3.77 -2.85 15.08
N VAL A 203 2.91 -2.03 14.48
CA VAL A 203 1.46 -2.09 14.68
C VAL A 203 0.77 -2.34 13.33
N ALA A 204 0.00 -3.41 13.26
CA ALA A 204 -0.87 -3.70 12.14
C ALA A 204 -2.21 -2.98 12.30
N LEU A 205 -2.77 -2.46 11.20
CA LEU A 205 -4.13 -1.93 11.19
C LEU A 205 -4.98 -2.71 10.20
N GLU A 206 -6.16 -3.15 10.65
CA GLU A 206 -7.14 -3.87 9.85
C GLU A 206 -8.56 -3.28 10.02
N PRO A 207 -9.52 -3.55 9.11
CA PRO A 207 -10.90 -3.12 9.28
C PRO A 207 -11.58 -3.84 10.44
N GLU A 208 -12.33 -3.11 11.28
CA GLU A 208 -13.06 -3.67 12.43
C GLU A 208 -14.10 -4.72 12.01
N THR A 209 -14.74 -4.53 10.84
CA THR A 209 -15.73 -5.46 10.30
C THR A 209 -15.12 -6.64 9.53
N SER A 210 -13.79 -6.69 9.40
CA SER A 210 -13.04 -7.80 8.80
C SER A 210 -11.74 -8.05 9.59
N PRO A 211 -11.85 -8.43 10.89
CA PRO A 211 -10.72 -8.54 11.79
C PRO A 211 -9.99 -9.88 11.62
N VAL A 212 -9.42 -10.10 10.45
CA VAL A 212 -8.76 -11.37 10.08
C VAL A 212 -7.53 -11.66 10.94
N LEU A 213 -6.72 -10.62 11.22
CA LEU A 213 -5.47 -10.79 11.98
C LEU A 213 -5.72 -10.96 13.46
N SER A 214 -6.69 -10.22 14.02
CA SER A 214 -6.96 -10.23 15.46
C SER A 214 -7.95 -11.31 15.89
N LYS A 215 -8.92 -11.68 15.01
CA LYS A 215 -10.02 -12.62 15.36
C LYS A 215 -10.18 -13.80 14.42
N GLY A 216 -9.49 -13.82 13.27
CA GLY A 216 -9.66 -14.87 12.25
C GLY A 216 -10.96 -14.75 11.45
N GLU A 217 -11.66 -13.62 11.53
CA GLU A 217 -12.97 -13.40 10.93
C GLU A 217 -12.87 -12.44 9.75
N SER A 218 -13.49 -12.81 8.62
CA SER A 218 -13.57 -11.93 7.45
C SER A 218 -14.98 -11.39 7.26
N GLY A 219 -15.08 -10.12 6.83
CA GLY A 219 -16.36 -9.47 6.58
C GLY A 219 -16.27 -8.36 5.54
N ALA A 220 -17.40 -7.82 5.16
CA ALA A 220 -17.46 -6.67 4.25
C ALA A 220 -17.04 -5.39 4.96
N HIS A 221 -16.26 -4.56 4.28
CA HIS A 221 -15.83 -3.26 4.78
C HIS A 221 -15.69 -2.26 3.62
N LYS A 222 -15.55 -0.96 3.96
CA LYS A 222 -15.43 0.14 3.00
C LYS A 222 -14.00 0.70 2.90
N ILE A 223 -13.06 0.24 3.73
CA ILE A 223 -11.67 0.73 3.73
C ILE A 223 -10.90 0.09 2.58
N GLN A 224 -11.00 0.69 1.38
CA GLN A 224 -10.35 0.17 0.19
C GLN A 224 -8.82 0.15 0.34
N GLY A 225 -8.19 -0.93 -0.14
CA GLY A 225 -6.73 -1.09 -0.16
C GLY A 225 -6.14 -1.92 0.97
N ILE A 226 -6.92 -2.21 2.02
CA ILE A 226 -6.56 -3.12 3.13
C ILE A 226 -7.65 -4.17 3.34
N GLY A 227 -7.43 -5.11 4.25
CA GLY A 227 -8.45 -6.10 4.62
C GLY A 227 -8.79 -7.08 3.51
N ALA A 228 -7.83 -7.88 3.06
CA ALA A 228 -7.99 -8.83 1.95
C ALA A 228 -9.00 -9.96 2.22
N GLY A 229 -9.43 -10.14 3.47
CA GLY A 229 -10.35 -11.20 3.90
C GLY A 229 -9.67 -12.54 4.20
N PHE A 230 -8.37 -12.58 4.12
CA PHE A 230 -7.52 -13.73 4.47
C PHE A 230 -6.14 -13.24 4.92
N VAL A 231 -5.34 -14.11 5.56
CA VAL A 231 -3.95 -13.82 5.90
C VAL A 231 -3.08 -14.07 4.66
N PRO A 232 -2.42 -13.02 4.11
CA PRO A 232 -1.57 -13.19 2.92
C PRO A 232 -0.30 -13.98 3.23
N ASP A 233 0.19 -14.77 2.26
CA ASP A 233 1.40 -15.59 2.41
C ASP A 233 2.67 -14.75 2.65
N VAL A 234 2.70 -13.53 2.11
CA VAL A 234 3.84 -12.60 2.28
C VAL A 234 3.82 -11.83 3.59
N LEU A 235 2.76 -11.97 4.41
CA LEU A 235 2.68 -11.36 5.72
C LEU A 235 3.41 -12.23 6.74
N ASN A 236 4.47 -11.69 7.33
CA ASN A 236 5.09 -12.27 8.52
C ASN A 236 4.22 -11.93 9.74
N THR A 237 3.46 -12.90 10.24
CA THR A 237 2.54 -12.70 11.36
C THR A 237 3.25 -12.50 12.71
N GLU A 238 4.54 -12.79 12.78
CA GLU A 238 5.37 -12.59 13.99
C GLU A 238 6.02 -11.19 14.04
N ILE A 239 5.84 -10.36 12.98
CA ILE A 239 6.53 -9.07 12.91
C ILE A 239 5.84 -7.99 13.72
N TYR A 240 4.52 -8.02 13.82
CA TYR A 240 3.75 -6.99 14.54
C TYR A 240 3.50 -7.37 15.99
N ASP A 241 3.55 -6.37 16.86
CA ASP A 241 3.38 -6.49 18.30
C ASP A 241 1.93 -6.24 18.73
N GLU A 242 1.15 -5.56 17.87
CA GLU A 242 -0.24 -5.20 18.14
C GLU A 242 -1.04 -5.10 16.83
N VAL A 243 -2.35 -5.39 16.92
CA VAL A 243 -3.31 -5.13 15.85
C VAL A 243 -4.34 -4.11 16.36
N ILE A 244 -4.53 -3.03 15.59
CA ILE A 244 -5.59 -2.04 15.81
C ILE A 244 -6.66 -2.23 14.74
N THR A 245 -7.92 -2.28 15.15
CA THR A 245 -9.06 -2.34 14.24
C THR A 245 -9.64 -0.94 14.02
N ALA A 246 -9.92 -0.58 12.77
CA ALA A 246 -10.51 0.70 12.40
C ALA A 246 -11.92 0.50 11.81
N ASP A 247 -12.89 1.27 12.30
CA ASP A 247 -14.21 1.37 11.68
C ASP A 247 -14.14 2.04 10.31
N ASN A 248 -15.13 1.79 9.45
CA ASN A 248 -15.17 2.35 8.11
C ASN A 248 -15.22 3.88 8.10
N GLU A 249 -16.01 4.48 9.00
CA GLU A 249 -16.25 5.92 8.99
C GLU A 249 -15.01 6.71 9.44
N VAL A 250 -14.22 6.17 10.40
CA VAL A 250 -12.99 6.86 10.84
C VAL A 250 -11.96 7.01 9.72
N GLY A 251 -11.96 6.11 8.73
CA GLY A 251 -11.11 6.24 7.54
C GLY A 251 -11.46 7.48 6.71
N PHE A 252 -12.75 7.72 6.48
CA PHE A 252 -13.24 8.90 5.74
C PHE A 252 -13.04 10.18 6.55
N GLU A 253 -13.45 10.18 7.81
CA GLU A 253 -13.36 11.36 8.69
C GLU A 253 -11.92 11.83 8.89
N THR A 254 -11.00 10.89 9.14
CA THR A 254 -9.60 11.23 9.40
C THR A 254 -8.89 11.68 8.12
N ALA A 255 -9.24 11.13 6.94
CA ALA A 255 -8.71 11.63 5.68
C ALA A 255 -9.14 13.09 5.43
N ARG A 256 -10.42 13.43 5.69
CA ARG A 256 -10.90 14.81 5.62
C ARG A 256 -10.24 15.72 6.67
N TYR A 257 -10.04 15.21 7.88
CA TYR A 257 -9.40 15.94 8.96
C TYR A 257 -7.95 16.31 8.61
N LEU A 258 -7.18 15.36 8.08
CA LEU A 258 -5.81 15.59 7.61
C LEU A 258 -5.78 16.67 6.50
N ALA A 259 -6.68 16.57 5.53
CA ALA A 259 -6.77 17.56 4.46
C ALA A 259 -7.08 18.95 4.98
N LYS A 260 -8.02 19.09 5.94
CA LYS A 260 -8.40 20.37 6.52
C LYS A 260 -7.34 20.98 7.46
N LYS A 261 -6.59 20.14 8.17
CA LYS A 261 -5.62 20.61 9.17
C LYS A 261 -4.21 20.80 8.61
N GLU A 262 -3.76 19.89 7.73
CA GLU A 262 -2.38 19.86 7.22
C GLU A 262 -2.28 20.14 5.71
N GLY A 263 -3.42 20.24 4.99
CA GLY A 263 -3.42 20.42 3.54
C GLY A 263 -2.98 19.16 2.77
N ILE A 264 -3.05 17.98 3.39
CA ILE A 264 -2.63 16.70 2.81
C ILE A 264 -3.85 15.86 2.49
N LEU A 265 -4.15 15.66 1.20
CA LEU A 265 -5.30 14.89 0.73
C LEU A 265 -4.89 13.44 0.46
N VAL A 266 -5.48 12.51 1.19
CA VAL A 266 -5.13 11.08 1.16
C VAL A 266 -6.33 10.18 0.97
N GLY A 267 -6.08 8.89 0.64
CA GLY A 267 -7.13 7.90 0.47
C GLY A 267 -7.69 7.35 1.79
N ILE A 268 -8.67 6.47 1.66
CA ILE A 268 -9.45 5.93 2.80
C ILE A 268 -8.57 5.14 3.77
N SER A 269 -7.73 4.25 3.26
CA SER A 269 -6.82 3.46 4.10
C SER A 269 -5.72 4.30 4.76
N SER A 270 -5.34 5.41 4.12
CA SER A 270 -4.44 6.40 4.72
C SER A 270 -5.10 7.10 5.91
N GLY A 271 -6.38 7.49 5.77
CA GLY A 271 -7.16 8.05 6.88
C GLY A 271 -7.30 7.08 8.04
N ALA A 272 -7.60 5.80 7.76
CA ALA A 272 -7.68 4.76 8.79
C ALA A 272 -6.31 4.55 9.49
N ALA A 273 -5.21 4.50 8.74
CA ALA A 273 -3.87 4.37 9.31
C ALA A 273 -3.51 5.57 10.21
N LEU A 274 -3.82 6.79 9.76
CA LEU A 274 -3.60 8.00 10.57
C LEU A 274 -4.44 7.98 11.84
N TRP A 275 -5.71 7.56 11.76
CA TRP A 275 -6.55 7.40 12.95
C TRP A 275 -5.88 6.46 13.96
N GLY A 276 -5.38 5.29 13.51
CA GLY A 276 -4.63 4.37 14.36
C GLY A 276 -3.39 5.02 14.98
N GLY A 277 -2.63 5.78 14.20
CA GLY A 277 -1.48 6.56 14.69
C GLY A 277 -1.87 7.59 15.75
N ILE A 278 -2.99 8.27 15.58
CA ILE A 278 -3.53 9.22 16.58
C ILE A 278 -3.95 8.48 17.86
N GLN A 279 -4.59 7.30 17.77
CA GLN A 279 -4.92 6.51 18.97
C GLN A 279 -3.65 6.08 19.73
N LEU A 280 -2.59 5.68 19.02
CA LEU A 280 -1.29 5.38 19.62
C LEU A 280 -0.66 6.61 20.26
N ALA A 281 -0.71 7.76 19.60
CA ALA A 281 -0.13 9.01 20.10
C ALA A 281 -0.81 9.56 21.37
N LYS A 282 -2.08 9.20 21.60
CA LYS A 282 -2.84 9.56 22.82
C LYS A 282 -2.48 8.71 24.04
N ARG A 283 -1.76 7.62 23.87
CA ARG A 283 -1.42 6.72 24.98
C ARG A 283 -0.31 7.29 25.85
N GLU A 284 -0.44 7.16 27.15
CA GLU A 284 0.55 7.67 28.13
C GLU A 284 1.95 7.08 27.90
N GLU A 285 2.02 5.79 27.56
CA GLU A 285 3.28 5.10 27.29
C GLU A 285 4.02 5.59 26.01
N ASN A 286 3.34 6.37 25.19
CA ASN A 286 3.90 6.92 23.95
C ASN A 286 4.25 8.42 24.03
N LYS A 287 4.12 9.04 25.20
CA LYS A 287 4.60 10.41 25.40
C LYS A 287 6.08 10.55 25.08
N GLY A 288 6.41 11.56 24.29
CA GLY A 288 7.76 11.85 23.84
C GLY A 288 8.32 10.89 22.80
N LYS A 289 7.54 9.88 22.37
CA LYS A 289 7.95 8.91 21.33
C LYS A 289 7.63 9.42 19.94
N THR A 290 8.38 8.92 18.97
CA THR A 290 8.15 9.16 17.54
C THR A 290 7.35 8.00 16.93
N ILE A 291 6.19 8.34 16.38
CA ILE A 291 5.27 7.40 15.72
C ILE A 291 5.26 7.71 14.22
N VAL A 292 5.56 6.71 13.40
CA VAL A 292 5.51 6.82 11.94
C VAL A 292 4.31 6.07 11.40
N VAL A 293 3.46 6.77 10.66
CA VAL A 293 2.27 6.23 9.98
C VAL A 293 2.49 6.21 8.47
N LEU A 294 2.33 5.06 7.83
CA LEU A 294 2.41 5.00 6.38
C LEU A 294 1.05 5.31 5.75
N LEU A 295 1.02 6.32 4.87
CA LEU A 295 -0.16 6.75 4.11
C LEU A 295 -0.05 6.28 2.66
N PRO A 296 -0.79 5.22 2.26
CA PRO A 296 -0.54 4.48 1.03
C PRO A 296 -0.77 5.24 -0.27
N ASP A 297 -1.78 6.13 -0.35
CA ASP A 297 -2.18 6.76 -1.60
C ASP A 297 -2.90 8.10 -1.43
N SER A 298 -3.16 8.78 -2.56
CA SER A 298 -3.87 10.06 -2.63
C SER A 298 -5.39 9.89 -2.56
N GLY A 299 -6.08 10.92 -2.08
CA GLY A 299 -7.53 11.05 -2.13
C GLY A 299 -8.11 11.14 -3.55
N ASP A 300 -7.33 11.54 -4.54
CA ASP A 300 -7.78 11.74 -5.94
C ASP A 300 -8.38 10.49 -6.59
N ARG A 301 -8.17 9.33 -6.02
CA ARG A 301 -8.71 8.04 -6.49
C ARG A 301 -10.09 7.71 -5.93
N TYR A 302 -10.66 8.59 -5.11
CA TYR A 302 -11.84 8.32 -4.28
C TYR A 302 -12.93 9.37 -4.39
N TYR A 303 -13.00 10.12 -5.53
CA TYR A 303 -13.96 11.22 -5.74
C TYR A 303 -15.43 10.82 -5.56
N SER A 304 -15.77 9.58 -5.88
CA SER A 304 -17.13 9.03 -5.72
C SER A 304 -17.39 8.40 -4.34
N THR A 305 -16.52 8.66 -3.36
CA THR A 305 -16.65 8.07 -2.01
C THR A 305 -16.97 9.14 -0.95
N PRO A 306 -17.36 8.73 0.27
CA PRO A 306 -17.65 9.65 1.37
C PRO A 306 -16.49 10.56 1.82
N ILE A 307 -15.29 10.43 1.28
CA ILE A 307 -14.25 11.45 1.50
C ILE A 307 -14.70 12.80 0.93
N PHE A 308 -15.39 12.79 -0.22
CA PHE A 308 -15.81 14.00 -0.95
C PHE A 308 -17.32 14.25 -0.96
N THR A 309 -18.11 13.22 -0.70
CA THR A 309 -19.59 13.31 -0.65
C THR A 309 -20.02 13.16 0.80
N ASP A 310 -20.68 14.18 1.33
CA ASP A 310 -21.30 14.14 2.67
C ASP A 310 -22.54 13.22 2.67
#